data_c21bf8db7dcd9eb1a6550f43151bece5
#
_entry.id   c21bf8db7dcd9eb1a6550f43151bece5
#
_cell.length_a   1.000
_cell.length_b   1.000
_cell.length_c   1.000
_cell.angle_alpha   90.00
_cell.angle_beta   90.00
_cell.angle_gamma   90.00
#
_symmetry.space_group_name_H-M   'P 1'
#
loop_
_entity.id
_entity.type
_entity.pdbx_description
1 polymer ?
#
loop_
_entity_poly.entity_id
_entity_poly.type
_entity_poly.pdbx_seq_one_letter_code
_entity_poly.pdbx_strand_id
1 'polypeptide(L)'
;METLFKGANDATSVVKDKESWYVKQFLKNEAANLEKIQSMIILREYPTKPYRPRVLHAKDKDRVIYPQHFMPWNILYHAIKVVFEPIVEKILIYDSSAGRKGKGQVFAALRTKQLLRKHPNLHYVVKLDIRKFYPSLPHNVVMNALRRYIDDDLFLELIEKTVLDYESDIEPLLLEEDAKKRTTCPWASQTPVAYIGEKRGITLGNCINQIIGNLVLSEVDRYAKQKLHIEFYHRHCDDIVAMVRTKEEANELLRCFDDILSRMGMVVKCSSYVAPLMDESKLIDGRSIDFVGYVFSRKNMRMRKRTKLNMAKSFHGVKSRKRRKELYASYWGIAKWGKCTNLWNTILKENDMSFKEHGITTSQVNVDKDGKRVFDVQEKKLAELAQTHVPIIIHDFEDNVTIANKSGRCWVMFSFKDDANSEKYKFCTTSKRIIEKLNMGRQQNIYPLETFASIVFLRGGNFTYDLD
;
A
#
# COMPACT_ATOMS: atom_id res chain seq x y z
N MET A 1 10.75 -14.15 26.59
CA MET A 1 9.29 -14.40 26.68
C MET A 1 8.42 -13.28 26.13
N GLU A 2 8.56 -12.05 26.59
CA GLU A 2 7.74 -10.90 26.13
C GLU A 2 7.76 -10.70 24.60
N THR A 3 8.93 -10.78 23.98
CA THR A 3 9.08 -10.66 22.52
C THR A 3 8.38 -11.79 21.76
N LEU A 4 8.44 -13.02 22.27
CA LEU A 4 7.73 -14.15 21.70
C LEU A 4 6.22 -13.99 21.81
N PHE A 5 5.73 -13.50 22.93
CA PHE A 5 4.31 -13.19 23.13
C PHE A 5 3.81 -12.10 22.16
N LYS A 6 4.59 -11.01 21.99
CA LYS A 6 4.29 -9.97 20.99
C LYS A 6 4.29 -10.55 19.57
N GLY A 7 5.26 -11.40 19.26
CA GLY A 7 5.34 -12.10 17.96
C GLY A 7 4.15 -13.01 17.71
N ALA A 8 3.71 -13.76 18.70
CA ALA A 8 2.53 -14.63 18.62
C ALA A 8 1.24 -13.84 18.37
N ASN A 9 1.06 -12.71 19.07
CA ASN A 9 -0.06 -11.81 18.86
C ASN A 9 -0.05 -11.21 17.43
N ASP A 10 1.10 -10.75 16.94
CA ASP A 10 1.23 -10.23 15.57
C ASP A 10 0.94 -11.35 14.54
N ALA A 11 1.52 -12.54 14.72
CA ALA A 11 1.25 -13.69 13.84
C ALA A 11 -0.23 -14.07 13.80
N THR A 12 -0.88 -14.14 14.95
CA THR A 12 -2.31 -14.48 15.06
C THR A 12 -3.19 -13.40 14.42
N SER A 13 -2.81 -12.12 14.54
CA SER A 13 -3.58 -10.99 14.00
C SER A 13 -3.66 -11.02 12.47
N VAL A 14 -2.61 -11.48 11.79
CA VAL A 14 -2.53 -11.47 10.31
C VAL A 14 -3.05 -12.74 9.65
N VAL A 15 -3.33 -13.80 10.42
CA VAL A 15 -3.92 -15.04 9.88
C VAL A 15 -5.35 -14.77 9.41
N LYS A 16 -5.64 -15.14 8.17
CA LYS A 16 -6.97 -14.94 7.55
C LYS A 16 -8.04 -15.81 8.19
N ASP A 17 -7.71 -17.05 8.49
CA ASP A 17 -8.58 -18.02 9.13
C ASP A 17 -8.14 -18.25 10.57
N LYS A 18 -8.70 -17.43 11.47
CA LYS A 18 -8.44 -17.55 12.92
C LYS A 18 -9.00 -18.83 13.52
N GLU A 19 -9.95 -19.45 12.85
CA GLU A 19 -10.58 -20.72 13.24
C GLU A 19 -9.79 -21.93 12.75
N SER A 20 -8.67 -21.70 12.03
CA SER A 20 -7.85 -22.81 11.55
C SER A 20 -7.35 -23.68 12.69
N TRP A 21 -7.28 -24.98 12.46
CA TRP A 21 -6.84 -25.97 13.45
C TRP A 21 -5.49 -25.62 14.07
N TYR A 22 -4.54 -25.14 13.26
CA TYR A 22 -3.18 -24.78 13.72
C TYR A 22 -3.19 -23.62 14.73
N VAL A 23 -3.99 -22.61 14.50
CA VAL A 23 -4.12 -21.45 15.40
C VAL A 23 -4.80 -21.88 16.70
N LYS A 24 -5.89 -22.67 16.60
CA LYS A 24 -6.60 -23.18 17.79
C LYS A 24 -5.71 -24.06 18.66
N GLN A 25 -4.93 -24.97 18.06
CA GLN A 25 -3.99 -25.81 18.81
C GLN A 25 -2.88 -24.99 19.50
N PHE A 26 -2.38 -23.96 18.84
CA PHE A 26 -1.42 -23.05 19.46
C PHE A 26 -2.04 -22.34 20.66
N LEU A 27 -3.19 -21.68 20.48
CA LEU A 27 -3.86 -20.91 21.53
C LEU A 27 -4.31 -21.77 22.74
N LYS A 28 -4.66 -23.04 22.51
CA LYS A 28 -5.02 -23.97 23.59
C LYS A 28 -3.91 -24.18 24.64
N ASN A 29 -2.64 -24.11 24.21
CA ASN A 29 -1.47 -24.31 25.08
C ASN A 29 -0.41 -23.23 24.80
N GLU A 30 -0.82 -21.96 24.70
CA GLU A 30 0.03 -20.86 24.25
C GLU A 30 1.33 -20.75 25.05
N ALA A 31 1.25 -20.71 26.38
CA ALA A 31 2.43 -20.61 27.26
C ALA A 31 3.44 -21.73 27.02
N ALA A 32 3.02 -22.99 27.07
CA ALA A 32 3.90 -24.12 26.82
C ALA A 32 4.46 -24.15 25.38
N ASN A 33 3.72 -23.66 24.39
CA ASN A 33 4.21 -23.55 23.02
C ASN A 33 5.25 -22.42 22.88
N LEU A 34 5.08 -21.30 23.57
CA LEU A 34 6.09 -20.23 23.60
C LEU A 34 7.36 -20.66 24.34
N GLU A 35 7.24 -21.42 25.45
CA GLU A 35 8.37 -22.01 26.16
C GLU A 35 9.19 -22.95 25.25
N LYS A 36 8.53 -23.77 24.43
CA LYS A 36 9.22 -24.62 23.45
C LYS A 36 10.01 -23.80 22.43
N ILE A 37 9.44 -22.69 21.91
CA ILE A 37 10.16 -21.81 20.99
C ILE A 37 11.33 -21.12 21.71
N GLN A 38 11.14 -20.70 22.95
CA GLN A 38 12.21 -20.12 23.76
C GLN A 38 13.35 -21.12 23.99
N SER A 39 13.05 -22.36 24.37
CA SER A 39 14.04 -23.43 24.54
C SER A 39 14.79 -23.70 23.24
N MET A 40 14.11 -23.77 22.12
CA MET A 40 14.71 -23.93 20.80
C MET A 40 15.75 -22.82 20.49
N ILE A 41 15.44 -21.58 20.86
CA ILE A 41 16.35 -20.43 20.65
C ILE A 41 17.55 -20.53 21.62
N ILE A 42 17.31 -20.81 22.91
CA ILE A 42 18.36 -20.90 23.94
C ILE A 42 19.33 -22.05 23.67
N LEU A 43 18.80 -23.21 23.29
CA LEU A 43 19.59 -24.39 22.95
C LEU A 43 20.19 -24.33 21.55
N ARG A 44 19.79 -23.37 20.72
CA ARG A 44 20.18 -23.23 19.31
C ARG A 44 19.83 -24.46 18.45
N GLU A 45 18.82 -25.20 18.87
CA GLU A 45 18.35 -26.40 18.20
C GLU A 45 17.15 -26.06 17.30
N TYR A 46 17.42 -25.89 16.02
CA TYR A 46 16.39 -25.51 15.03
C TYR A 46 15.99 -26.74 14.23
N PRO A 47 14.72 -27.21 14.35
CA PRO A 47 14.26 -28.34 13.57
C PRO A 47 14.29 -28.05 12.07
N THR A 48 14.57 -29.07 11.26
CA THR A 48 14.58 -28.94 9.81
C THR A 48 13.21 -28.49 9.28
N LYS A 49 13.19 -27.47 8.45
CA LYS A 49 11.99 -26.98 7.79
C LYS A 49 11.74 -27.73 6.49
N PRO A 50 10.58 -28.34 6.31
CA PRO A 50 10.20 -28.83 4.99
C PRO A 50 9.78 -27.67 4.10
N TYR A 51 10.61 -27.30 3.14
CA TYR A 51 10.27 -26.30 2.12
C TYR A 51 9.35 -26.94 1.08
N ARG A 52 8.05 -26.80 1.27
CA ARG A 52 7.03 -27.27 0.33
C ARG A 52 6.59 -26.12 -0.57
N PRO A 53 6.98 -26.12 -1.86
CA PRO A 53 6.59 -25.06 -2.78
C PRO A 53 5.08 -25.10 -3.03
N ARG A 54 4.47 -23.92 -3.04
CA ARG A 54 3.08 -23.72 -3.47
C ARG A 54 3.05 -22.66 -4.55
N VAL A 55 2.48 -22.99 -5.69
CA VAL A 55 2.26 -21.99 -6.75
C VAL A 55 1.07 -21.13 -6.39
N LEU A 56 1.31 -19.85 -6.22
CA LEU A 56 0.28 -18.85 -6.11
C LEU A 56 -0.01 -18.29 -7.50
N HIS A 57 -1.11 -18.72 -8.08
CA HIS A 57 -1.61 -18.20 -9.35
C HIS A 57 -2.14 -16.78 -9.15
N ALA A 58 -1.22 -15.80 -9.22
CA ALA A 58 -1.62 -14.41 -9.24
C ALA A 58 -2.07 -14.05 -10.66
N LYS A 59 -3.04 -13.13 -10.77
CA LYS A 59 -3.62 -12.72 -12.07
C LYS A 59 -2.59 -12.25 -13.09
N ASP A 60 -1.40 -11.91 -12.67
CA ASP A 60 -0.33 -11.32 -13.47
C ASP A 60 0.86 -12.24 -13.69
N LYS A 61 1.17 -13.11 -12.73
CA LYS A 61 2.34 -13.98 -12.77
C LYS A 61 2.21 -15.04 -11.68
N ASP A 62 2.52 -16.26 -12.03
CA ASP A 62 2.66 -17.32 -11.05
C ASP A 62 3.88 -17.05 -10.16
N ARG A 63 3.68 -17.26 -8.88
CA ARG A 63 4.73 -17.09 -7.87
C ARG A 63 4.84 -18.34 -7.04
N VAL A 64 6.04 -18.88 -6.93
CA VAL A 64 6.32 -19.94 -5.98
C VAL A 64 6.49 -19.29 -4.60
N ILE A 65 5.69 -19.73 -3.66
CA ILE A 65 5.78 -19.34 -2.25
C ILE A 65 6.05 -20.58 -1.41
N TYR A 66 6.70 -20.37 -0.27
CA TYR A 66 7.01 -21.43 0.68
C TYR A 66 6.29 -21.14 2.01
N PRO A 67 5.01 -21.53 2.14
CA PRO A 67 4.25 -21.29 3.36
C PRO A 67 4.95 -21.96 4.55
N GLN A 68 5.11 -21.23 5.61
CA GLN A 68 5.71 -21.74 6.84
C GLN A 68 4.63 -22.28 7.77
N HIS A 69 4.95 -23.31 8.54
CA HIS A 69 4.08 -23.79 9.60
C HIS A 69 3.85 -22.69 10.63
N PHE A 70 2.61 -22.61 11.16
CA PHE A 70 2.25 -21.59 12.13
C PHE A 70 3.16 -21.64 13.36
N MET A 71 3.32 -22.83 13.94
CA MET A 71 4.28 -23.09 15.01
C MET A 71 5.37 -24.07 14.52
N PRO A 72 6.65 -23.84 14.83
CA PRO A 72 7.21 -22.69 15.58
C PRO A 72 7.48 -21.50 14.67
N TRP A 73 7.58 -21.70 13.34
CA TRP A 73 8.25 -20.82 12.40
C TRP A 73 7.58 -19.47 12.21
N ASN A 74 6.25 -19.45 11.98
CA ASN A 74 5.57 -18.18 11.75
C ASN A 74 5.62 -17.29 12.99
N ILE A 75 5.45 -17.87 14.18
CA ILE A 75 5.56 -17.15 15.44
C ILE A 75 6.98 -16.62 15.65
N LEU A 76 8.00 -17.46 15.40
CA LEU A 76 9.40 -17.06 15.51
C LEU A 76 9.73 -15.91 14.57
N TYR A 77 9.28 -15.94 13.31
CA TYR A 77 9.51 -14.87 12.37
C TYR A 77 8.80 -13.58 12.77
N HIS A 78 7.60 -13.64 13.32
CA HIS A 78 6.95 -12.46 13.85
C HIS A 78 7.65 -11.92 15.11
N ALA A 79 8.22 -12.78 15.96
CA ALA A 79 9.04 -12.36 17.10
C ALA A 79 10.35 -11.68 16.65
N ILE A 80 11.05 -12.24 15.66
CA ILE A 80 12.21 -11.61 15.02
C ILE A 80 11.81 -10.25 14.43
N LYS A 81 10.67 -10.17 13.75
CA LYS A 81 10.15 -8.92 13.17
C LYS A 81 9.95 -7.84 14.22
N VAL A 82 9.39 -8.17 15.39
CA VAL A 82 9.16 -7.21 16.49
C VAL A 82 10.45 -6.49 16.88
N VAL A 83 11.60 -7.18 16.88
CA VAL A 83 12.91 -6.61 17.22
C VAL A 83 13.56 -5.94 16.01
N PHE A 84 13.48 -6.57 14.85
CA PHE A 84 14.25 -6.18 13.67
C PHE A 84 13.63 -5.03 12.86
N GLU A 85 12.30 -5.01 12.74
CA GLU A 85 11.60 -3.98 11.96
C GLU A 85 11.91 -2.55 12.45
N PRO A 86 11.92 -2.24 13.78
CA PRO A 86 12.26 -0.91 14.27
C PRO A 86 13.71 -0.49 13.96
N ILE A 87 14.65 -1.42 13.90
CA ILE A 87 16.05 -1.16 13.53
C ILE A 87 16.11 -0.75 12.05
N VAL A 88 15.52 -1.58 11.18
CA VAL A 88 15.53 -1.34 9.74
C VAL A 88 14.75 -0.08 9.36
N GLU A 89 13.63 0.22 10.04
CA GLU A 89 12.83 1.42 9.77
C GLU A 89 13.63 2.72 9.95
N LYS A 90 14.58 2.76 10.88
CA LYS A 90 15.48 3.93 11.09
C LYS A 90 16.51 4.09 9.97
N ILE A 91 16.83 3.01 9.26
CA ILE A 91 17.85 2.98 8.19
C ILE A 91 17.25 3.41 6.86
N LEU A 92 15.97 3.03 6.62
CA LEU A 92 15.33 3.22 5.33
C LEU A 92 15.01 4.67 5.03
N ILE A 93 15.31 5.10 3.81
CA ILE A 93 14.90 6.43 3.33
C ILE A 93 13.38 6.58 3.29
N TYR A 94 12.91 7.84 3.30
CA TYR A 94 11.47 8.12 3.25
C TYR A 94 10.80 7.54 2.00
N ASP A 95 11.46 7.60 0.84
CA ASP A 95 10.97 7.19 -0.47
C ASP A 95 11.21 5.70 -0.80
N SER A 96 11.44 4.85 0.20
CA SER A 96 11.31 3.39 0.15
C SER A 96 9.97 2.98 0.77
N SER A 97 9.09 2.29 0.05
CA SER A 97 7.67 2.20 0.42
C SER A 97 7.09 0.80 0.59
N ALA A 98 7.80 -0.26 0.20
CA ALA A 98 7.28 -1.62 0.31
C ALA A 98 7.47 -2.20 1.72
N GLY A 99 6.47 -2.96 2.21
CA GLY A 99 6.56 -3.70 3.46
C GLY A 99 6.69 -2.83 4.72
N ARG A 100 6.29 -1.56 4.67
CA ARG A 100 6.40 -0.60 5.78
C ARG A 100 5.03 -0.14 6.23
N LYS A 101 4.83 0.00 7.54
CA LYS A 101 3.58 0.49 8.11
C LYS A 101 3.26 1.91 7.60
N GLY A 102 2.03 2.11 7.15
CA GLY A 102 1.59 3.39 6.59
C GLY A 102 2.14 3.71 5.18
N LYS A 103 3.02 2.87 4.62
CA LYS A 103 3.60 3.04 3.29
C LYS A 103 3.33 1.79 2.45
N GLY A 104 2.42 1.87 1.53
CA GLY A 104 2.07 0.77 0.63
C GLY A 104 1.95 1.26 -0.80
N GLN A 105 1.31 0.48 -1.63
CA GLN A 105 1.12 0.75 -3.05
C GLN A 105 0.50 2.14 -3.32
N VAL A 106 -0.54 2.52 -2.56
CA VAL A 106 -1.21 3.83 -2.71
C VAL A 106 -0.29 4.96 -2.28
N PHE A 107 0.40 4.82 -1.14
CA PHE A 107 1.42 5.80 -0.72
C PHE A 107 2.47 6.01 -1.82
N ALA A 108 3.03 4.92 -2.35
CA ALA A 108 4.02 4.99 -3.42
C ALA A 108 3.49 5.72 -4.66
N ALA A 109 2.25 5.45 -5.06
CA ALA A 109 1.62 6.11 -6.20
C ALA A 109 1.42 7.61 -5.97
N LEU A 110 0.87 8.00 -4.82
CA LEU A 110 0.64 9.41 -4.49
C LEU A 110 1.96 10.16 -4.31
N ARG A 111 2.95 9.54 -3.70
CA ARG A 111 4.29 10.10 -3.54
C ARG A 111 4.98 10.32 -4.89
N THR A 112 4.92 9.34 -5.79
CA THR A 112 5.44 9.49 -7.17
C THR A 112 4.76 10.66 -7.89
N LYS A 113 3.43 10.77 -7.79
CA LYS A 113 2.68 11.90 -8.36
C LYS A 113 3.12 13.25 -7.75
N GLN A 114 3.36 13.29 -6.44
CA GLN A 114 3.87 14.47 -5.74
C GLN A 114 5.26 14.86 -6.24
N LEU A 115 6.19 13.91 -6.35
CA LEU A 115 7.54 14.14 -6.84
C LEU A 115 7.55 14.66 -8.29
N LEU A 116 6.69 14.12 -9.16
CA LEU A 116 6.52 14.61 -10.54
C LEU A 116 6.10 16.09 -10.60
N ARG A 117 5.26 16.52 -9.66
CA ARG A 117 4.82 17.93 -9.57
C ARG A 117 5.90 18.84 -8.98
N LYS A 118 6.63 18.33 -7.98
CA LYS A 118 7.66 19.08 -7.28
C LYS A 118 8.88 19.38 -8.16
N HIS A 119 9.19 18.47 -9.10
CA HIS A 119 10.39 18.53 -9.92
C HIS A 119 10.04 18.60 -11.43
N PRO A 120 9.48 19.73 -11.92
CA PRO A 120 9.07 19.88 -13.32
C PRO A 120 10.26 19.94 -14.30
N ASN A 121 11.45 20.24 -13.81
CA ASN A 121 12.70 20.34 -14.54
C ASN A 121 13.40 18.99 -14.81
N LEU A 122 12.91 17.89 -14.23
CA LEU A 122 13.42 16.55 -14.49
C LEU A 122 12.67 15.93 -15.67
N HIS A 123 13.39 15.54 -16.72
CA HIS A 123 12.79 15.14 -18.00
C HIS A 123 12.98 13.67 -18.32
N TYR A 124 14.05 13.04 -17.84
CA TYR A 124 14.39 11.66 -18.16
C TYR A 124 14.10 10.73 -16.99
N VAL A 125 13.41 9.63 -17.30
CA VAL A 125 13.08 8.55 -16.37
C VAL A 125 14.11 7.46 -16.45
N VAL A 126 14.58 7.04 -15.32
CA VAL A 126 15.32 5.79 -15.11
C VAL A 126 14.40 4.79 -14.45
N LYS A 127 14.11 3.69 -15.11
CA LYS A 127 13.31 2.59 -14.59
C LYS A 127 14.16 1.34 -14.49
N LEU A 128 14.28 0.81 -13.28
CA LEU A 128 15.10 -0.36 -12.99
C LEU A 128 14.27 -1.44 -12.30
N ASP A 129 14.50 -2.68 -12.70
CA ASP A 129 13.93 -3.89 -12.09
C ASP A 129 15.04 -4.93 -11.95
N ILE A 130 15.09 -5.63 -10.81
CA ILE A 130 16.10 -6.64 -10.52
C ILE A 130 15.60 -8.03 -10.94
N ARG A 131 16.47 -8.82 -11.53
CA ARG A 131 16.14 -10.16 -11.99
C ARG A 131 15.94 -11.10 -10.80
N LYS A 132 14.73 -11.67 -10.67
CA LYS A 132 14.37 -12.64 -9.60
C LYS A 132 14.94 -12.25 -8.22
N PHE A 133 14.72 -11.01 -7.76
CA PHE A 133 15.37 -10.41 -6.60
C PHE A 133 15.52 -11.36 -5.39
N TYR A 134 14.41 -11.83 -4.82
CA TYR A 134 14.46 -12.71 -3.64
C TYR A 134 15.21 -14.02 -3.87
N PRO A 135 14.95 -14.77 -4.94
CA PRO A 135 15.70 -16.00 -5.23
C PRO A 135 17.18 -15.78 -5.57
N SER A 136 17.56 -14.62 -6.10
CA SER A 136 18.96 -14.35 -6.52
C SER A 136 19.81 -13.69 -5.44
N LEU A 137 19.26 -13.36 -4.28
CA LEU A 137 19.95 -12.61 -3.23
C LEU A 137 21.01 -13.47 -2.53
N PRO A 138 22.32 -13.16 -2.63
CA PRO A 138 23.37 -13.96 -2.00
C PRO A 138 23.31 -13.86 -0.46
N HIS A 139 23.51 -14.98 0.24
CA HIS A 139 23.44 -15.03 1.70
C HIS A 139 24.51 -14.18 2.39
N ASN A 140 25.74 -14.18 1.86
CA ASN A 140 26.82 -13.34 2.37
C ASN A 140 26.51 -11.84 2.25
N VAL A 141 25.82 -11.40 1.18
CA VAL A 141 25.38 -10.01 1.03
C VAL A 141 24.32 -9.65 2.09
N VAL A 142 23.40 -10.57 2.39
CA VAL A 142 22.44 -10.40 3.46
C VAL A 142 23.15 -10.27 4.82
N MET A 143 24.05 -11.21 5.12
CA MET A 143 24.78 -11.21 6.40
C MET A 143 25.66 -9.96 6.56
N ASN A 144 26.32 -9.51 5.49
CA ASN A 144 27.09 -8.27 5.50
C ASN A 144 26.22 -7.04 5.75
N ALA A 145 25.00 -7.00 5.17
CA ALA A 145 24.06 -5.92 5.41
C ALA A 145 23.54 -5.92 6.86
N LEU A 146 23.31 -7.09 7.45
CA LEU A 146 22.90 -7.24 8.85
C LEU A 146 24.00 -6.80 9.81
N ARG A 147 25.24 -7.28 9.64
CA ARG A 147 26.40 -6.96 10.50
C ARG A 147 26.77 -5.47 10.53
N ARG A 148 26.31 -4.68 9.58
CA ARG A 148 26.50 -3.21 9.63
C ARG A 148 25.68 -2.51 10.70
N TYR A 149 24.63 -3.16 11.22
CA TYR A 149 23.66 -2.52 12.14
C TYR A 149 23.32 -3.37 13.35
N ILE A 150 23.80 -4.59 13.40
CA ILE A 150 23.52 -5.56 14.45
C ILE A 150 24.85 -6.16 14.88
N ASP A 151 25.20 -5.92 16.15
CA ASP A 151 26.43 -6.43 16.79
C ASP A 151 26.14 -7.68 17.62
N ASP A 152 24.88 -8.12 17.73
CA ASP A 152 24.47 -9.30 18.47
C ASP A 152 24.67 -10.56 17.63
N ASP A 153 25.76 -11.28 17.88
CA ASP A 153 26.13 -12.51 17.17
C ASP A 153 25.07 -13.62 17.32
N LEU A 154 24.37 -13.69 18.47
CA LEU A 154 23.32 -14.69 18.68
C LEU A 154 22.09 -14.40 17.81
N PHE A 155 21.76 -13.13 17.65
CA PHE A 155 20.68 -12.72 16.76
C PHE A 155 21.03 -12.92 15.28
N LEU A 156 22.29 -12.65 14.91
CA LEU A 156 22.81 -12.92 13.57
C LEU A 156 22.78 -14.42 13.25
N GLU A 157 23.22 -15.26 14.18
CA GLU A 157 23.14 -16.73 14.05
C GLU A 157 21.69 -17.21 13.91
N LEU A 158 20.78 -16.66 14.72
CA LEU A 158 19.36 -16.98 14.65
C LEU A 158 18.80 -16.72 13.24
N ILE A 159 19.12 -15.57 12.65
CA ILE A 159 18.69 -15.25 11.28
C ILE A 159 19.34 -16.20 10.26
N GLU A 160 20.63 -16.44 10.38
CA GLU A 160 21.38 -17.34 9.49
C GLU A 160 20.76 -18.74 9.50
N LYS A 161 20.53 -19.31 10.66
CA LYS A 161 19.99 -20.66 10.84
C LYS A 161 18.51 -20.81 10.53
N THR A 162 17.73 -19.74 10.63
CA THR A 162 16.27 -19.83 10.49
C THR A 162 15.69 -19.11 9.26
N VAL A 163 16.37 -18.15 8.69
CA VAL A 163 15.92 -17.40 7.53
C VAL A 163 16.74 -17.71 6.29
N LEU A 164 18.07 -17.88 6.45
CA LEU A 164 19.00 -18.20 5.37
C LEU A 164 19.32 -19.69 5.25
N ASP A 165 18.56 -20.57 5.88
CA ASP A 165 18.67 -22.01 5.73
C ASP A 165 18.09 -22.54 4.40
N TYR A 166 17.35 -21.68 3.67
CA TYR A 166 16.84 -21.98 2.34
C TYR A 166 17.87 -21.63 1.27
N GLU A 167 18.04 -22.51 0.31
CA GLU A 167 18.81 -22.25 -0.90
C GLU A 167 17.89 -22.27 -2.12
N SER A 168 18.07 -21.29 -3.01
CA SER A 168 17.23 -21.13 -4.19
C SER A 168 17.54 -22.18 -5.25
N ASP A 169 16.50 -22.65 -5.95
CA ASP A 169 16.60 -23.52 -7.12
C ASP A 169 17.13 -22.80 -8.39
N ILE A 170 17.63 -21.56 -8.25
CA ILE A 170 18.24 -20.87 -9.39
C ILE A 170 19.57 -21.56 -9.73
N GLU A 171 19.59 -22.20 -10.90
CA GLU A 171 20.82 -22.76 -11.42
C GLU A 171 21.86 -21.67 -11.68
N PRO A 172 23.13 -21.85 -11.25
CA PRO A 172 24.20 -20.89 -11.51
C PRO A 172 24.34 -20.55 -13.01
N LEU A 173 24.16 -21.52 -13.91
CA LEU A 173 24.19 -21.34 -15.37
C LEU A 173 23.15 -20.31 -15.86
N LEU A 174 21.90 -20.39 -15.36
CA LEU A 174 20.86 -19.42 -15.72
C LEU A 174 21.21 -18.01 -15.25
N LEU A 175 21.87 -17.90 -14.10
CA LEU A 175 22.32 -16.61 -13.59
C LEU A 175 23.47 -16.06 -14.43
N GLU A 176 24.39 -16.89 -14.87
CA GLU A 176 25.47 -16.51 -15.80
C GLU A 176 24.93 -16.05 -17.15
N GLU A 177 23.93 -16.74 -17.69
CA GLU A 177 23.25 -16.34 -18.93
C GLU A 177 22.57 -14.96 -18.77
N ASP A 178 21.85 -14.76 -17.67
CA ASP A 178 21.24 -13.46 -17.37
C ASP A 178 22.31 -12.35 -17.22
N ALA A 179 23.45 -12.66 -16.60
CA ALA A 179 24.58 -11.75 -16.45
C ALA A 179 25.23 -11.42 -17.81
N LYS A 180 25.45 -12.41 -18.67
CA LYS A 180 25.95 -12.21 -20.06
C LYS A 180 24.96 -11.38 -20.87
N LYS A 181 23.67 -11.68 -20.82
CA LYS A 181 22.65 -10.91 -21.51
C LYS A 181 22.62 -9.46 -21.06
N ARG A 182 22.83 -9.19 -19.77
CA ARG A 182 22.93 -7.83 -19.22
C ARG A 182 24.01 -7.02 -19.92
N THR A 183 25.21 -7.60 -20.19
CA THR A 183 26.32 -6.87 -20.81
C THR A 183 26.02 -6.37 -22.22
N THR A 184 24.99 -6.89 -22.88
CA THR A 184 24.53 -6.39 -24.18
C THR A 184 23.66 -5.14 -24.08
N CYS A 185 23.28 -4.73 -22.87
CA CYS A 185 22.41 -3.55 -22.67
C CYS A 185 23.26 -2.26 -22.74
N PRO A 186 22.77 -1.19 -23.40
CA PRO A 186 23.55 0.05 -23.60
C PRO A 186 23.98 0.74 -22.30
N TRP A 187 23.26 0.49 -21.23
CA TRP A 187 23.50 1.06 -19.92
C TRP A 187 24.32 0.15 -18.99
N ALA A 188 24.73 -1.04 -19.44
CA ALA A 188 25.45 -1.97 -18.59
C ALA A 188 26.79 -1.40 -18.10
N SER A 189 27.09 -1.64 -16.84
CA SER A 189 28.42 -1.37 -16.28
C SER A 189 29.42 -2.45 -16.72
N GLN A 190 30.71 -2.15 -16.61
CA GLN A 190 31.78 -3.12 -16.88
C GLN A 190 31.97 -4.10 -15.69
N THR A 191 31.31 -3.87 -14.58
CA THR A 191 31.47 -4.68 -13.38
C THR A 191 30.84 -6.07 -13.58
N PRO A 192 31.60 -7.14 -13.39
CA PRO A 192 31.05 -8.49 -13.41
C PRO A 192 30.09 -8.70 -12.26
N VAL A 193 29.09 -9.56 -12.44
CA VAL A 193 28.19 -9.95 -11.36
C VAL A 193 28.95 -10.83 -10.36
N ALA A 194 29.05 -10.38 -9.13
CA ALA A 194 29.73 -11.08 -8.06
C ALA A 194 28.93 -12.29 -7.53
N TYR A 195 29.57 -13.14 -6.74
CA TYR A 195 28.94 -14.23 -5.98
C TYR A 195 28.13 -15.23 -6.82
N ILE A 196 28.40 -15.38 -8.11
CA ILE A 196 27.83 -16.47 -8.94
C ILE A 196 28.37 -17.79 -8.41
N GLY A 197 27.47 -18.75 -8.11
CA GLY A 197 27.84 -20.03 -7.47
C GLY A 197 27.79 -20.05 -5.95
N GLU A 198 27.67 -18.90 -5.30
CA GLU A 198 27.49 -18.79 -3.85
C GLU A 198 26.04 -19.13 -3.43
N LYS A 199 25.86 -19.57 -2.17
CA LYS A 199 24.53 -19.78 -1.58
C LYS A 199 23.69 -18.53 -1.65
N ARG A 200 22.48 -18.66 -2.14
CA ARG A 200 21.57 -17.55 -2.37
C ARG A 200 20.10 -17.91 -2.22
N GLY A 201 19.33 -16.89 -2.14
CA GLY A 201 17.87 -16.97 -2.10
C GLY A 201 17.30 -16.87 -0.71
N ILE A 202 16.20 -16.15 -0.63
CA ILE A 202 15.32 -16.13 0.53
C ILE A 202 13.90 -16.43 0.07
N THR A 203 13.14 -17.16 0.87
CA THR A 203 11.81 -17.64 0.49
C THR A 203 10.80 -16.51 0.37
N LEU A 204 9.83 -16.65 -0.53
CA LEU A 204 8.62 -15.84 -0.49
C LEU A 204 7.60 -16.52 0.43
N GLY A 205 6.99 -15.77 1.35
CA GLY A 205 5.92 -16.27 2.21
C GLY A 205 6.08 -16.02 3.71
N ASN A 206 7.20 -15.44 4.15
CA ASN A 206 7.36 -14.97 5.53
C ASN A 206 7.50 -13.44 5.62
N CYS A 207 7.26 -12.89 6.81
CA CYS A 207 7.25 -11.44 7.02
C CYS A 207 8.66 -10.82 7.10
N ILE A 208 9.70 -11.61 7.40
CA ILE A 208 11.08 -11.12 7.58
C ILE A 208 11.75 -10.82 6.26
N ASN A 209 11.49 -11.60 5.23
CA ASN A 209 12.22 -11.50 3.97
C ASN A 209 12.01 -10.16 3.27
N GLN A 210 10.85 -9.54 3.44
CA GLN A 210 10.60 -8.18 2.95
C GLN A 210 11.47 -7.15 3.67
N ILE A 211 11.66 -7.31 4.98
CA ILE A 211 12.49 -6.41 5.81
C ILE A 211 13.96 -6.57 5.42
N ILE A 212 14.43 -7.81 5.26
CA ILE A 212 15.79 -8.12 4.78
C ILE A 212 16.04 -7.53 3.39
N GLY A 213 15.12 -7.75 2.45
CA GLY A 213 15.22 -7.19 1.11
C GLY A 213 15.31 -5.65 1.11
N ASN A 214 14.53 -5.00 1.98
CA ASN A 214 14.60 -3.55 2.15
C ASN A 214 15.93 -3.11 2.76
N LEU A 215 16.46 -3.83 3.75
CA LEU A 215 17.75 -3.53 4.36
C LEU A 215 18.89 -3.64 3.33
N VAL A 216 18.93 -4.72 2.57
CA VAL A 216 19.97 -4.92 1.53
C VAL A 216 19.92 -3.81 0.48
N LEU A 217 18.74 -3.49 -0.05
CA LEU A 217 18.59 -2.43 -1.06
C LEU A 217 18.71 -1.01 -0.49
N SER A 218 18.77 -0.84 0.84
CA SER A 218 19.03 0.47 1.46
C SER A 218 20.41 1.04 1.06
N GLU A 219 21.33 0.20 0.62
CA GLU A 219 22.63 0.63 0.08
C GLU A 219 22.47 1.40 -1.24
N VAL A 220 21.65 0.88 -2.14
CA VAL A 220 21.29 1.57 -3.39
C VAL A 220 20.53 2.86 -3.11
N ASP A 221 19.60 2.84 -2.14
CA ASP A 221 18.84 4.02 -1.73
C ASP A 221 19.75 5.14 -1.21
N ARG A 222 20.70 4.79 -0.33
CA ARG A 222 21.66 5.76 0.23
C ARG A 222 22.59 6.30 -0.85
N TYR A 223 23.07 5.45 -1.71
CA TYR A 223 23.91 5.90 -2.84
C TYR A 223 23.17 6.92 -3.70
N ALA A 224 21.92 6.63 -4.09
CA ALA A 224 21.10 7.54 -4.86
C ALA A 224 20.84 8.88 -4.15
N LYS A 225 20.53 8.84 -2.84
CA LYS A 225 20.12 10.05 -2.10
C LYS A 225 21.28 10.82 -1.48
N GLN A 226 22.32 10.16 -0.99
CA GLN A 226 23.39 10.78 -0.22
C GLN A 226 24.64 11.04 -1.07
N LYS A 227 24.96 10.17 -2.05
CA LYS A 227 26.11 10.33 -2.94
C LYS A 227 25.75 11.08 -4.21
N LEU A 228 24.67 10.68 -4.89
CA LEU A 228 24.28 11.25 -6.18
C LEU A 228 23.26 12.39 -6.04
N HIS A 229 22.73 12.62 -4.83
CA HIS A 229 21.73 13.66 -4.53
C HIS A 229 20.52 13.67 -5.47
N ILE A 230 20.06 12.48 -5.89
CA ILE A 230 18.94 12.34 -6.82
C ILE A 230 17.66 12.89 -6.16
N GLU A 231 17.11 13.96 -6.72
CA GLU A 231 15.93 14.65 -6.20
C GLU A 231 14.67 13.77 -6.29
N PHE A 232 14.45 13.17 -7.45
CA PHE A 232 13.37 12.22 -7.67
C PHE A 232 13.91 10.80 -7.68
N TYR A 233 13.70 10.09 -6.58
CA TYR A 233 14.01 8.68 -6.40
C TYR A 233 12.91 8.03 -5.60
N HIS A 234 12.38 6.88 -6.04
CA HIS A 234 11.41 6.09 -5.30
C HIS A 234 11.63 4.61 -5.55
N ARG A 235 11.66 3.83 -4.48
CA ARG A 235 11.77 2.37 -4.54
C ARG A 235 10.56 1.69 -3.90
N HIS A 236 10.06 0.63 -4.56
CA HIS A 236 9.03 -0.25 -4.05
C HIS A 236 9.45 -1.71 -4.24
N CYS A 237 9.92 -2.39 -3.20
CA CYS A 237 10.65 -3.66 -3.28
C CYS A 237 11.89 -3.52 -4.19
N ASP A 238 11.97 -4.36 -5.23
CA ASP A 238 12.99 -4.38 -6.27
C ASP A 238 12.73 -3.40 -7.43
N ASP A 239 11.60 -2.73 -7.44
CA ASP A 239 11.18 -1.80 -8.48
C ASP A 239 11.61 -0.37 -8.14
N ILE A 240 12.56 0.19 -8.91
CA ILE A 240 13.15 1.52 -8.70
C ILE A 240 12.75 2.45 -9.84
N VAL A 241 12.37 3.67 -9.48
CA VAL A 241 12.11 4.78 -10.40
C VAL A 241 12.90 5.99 -9.94
N ALA A 242 13.67 6.58 -10.84
CA ALA A 242 14.34 7.85 -10.63
C ALA A 242 14.16 8.78 -11.82
N MET A 243 14.36 10.08 -11.63
CA MET A 243 14.35 11.05 -12.71
C MET A 243 15.50 12.03 -12.56
N VAL A 244 16.03 12.43 -13.71
CA VAL A 244 17.11 13.41 -13.85
C VAL A 244 16.82 14.37 -15.00
N ARG A 245 17.70 15.35 -15.22
CA ARG A 245 17.47 16.43 -16.20
C ARG A 245 17.78 16.00 -17.62
N THR A 246 18.92 15.31 -17.82
CA THR A 246 19.42 14.95 -19.15
C THR A 246 19.42 13.44 -19.39
N LYS A 247 19.56 13.04 -20.65
CA LYS A 247 19.67 11.64 -21.06
C LYS A 247 20.98 11.03 -20.59
N GLU A 248 22.06 11.83 -20.62
CA GLU A 248 23.41 11.45 -20.22
C GLU A 248 23.43 11.12 -18.72
N GLU A 249 22.89 12.02 -17.88
CA GLU A 249 22.71 11.77 -16.44
C GLU A 249 21.90 10.50 -16.17
N ALA A 250 20.84 10.26 -16.95
CA ALA A 250 19.98 9.08 -16.77
C ALA A 250 20.70 7.77 -17.13
N ASN A 251 21.47 7.75 -18.22
CA ASN A 251 22.28 6.59 -18.60
C ASN A 251 23.37 6.32 -17.55
N GLU A 252 24.05 7.36 -17.08
CA GLU A 252 25.07 7.24 -16.05
C GLU A 252 24.46 6.74 -14.72
N LEU A 253 23.31 7.27 -14.32
CA LEU A 253 22.60 6.81 -13.11
C LEU A 253 22.23 5.33 -13.20
N LEU A 254 21.70 4.88 -14.34
CA LEU A 254 21.35 3.46 -14.52
C LEU A 254 22.61 2.58 -14.51
N ARG A 255 23.72 3.05 -15.09
CA ARG A 255 25.04 2.37 -15.05
C ARG A 255 25.57 2.27 -13.62
N CYS A 256 25.47 3.34 -12.83
CA CYS A 256 25.85 3.33 -11.41
C CYS A 256 25.03 2.32 -10.60
N PHE A 257 23.70 2.26 -10.83
CA PHE A 257 22.87 1.27 -10.15
C PHE A 257 23.23 -0.16 -10.56
N ASP A 258 23.50 -0.38 -11.83
CA ASP A 258 23.93 -1.68 -12.33
C ASP A 258 25.29 -2.10 -11.74
N ASP A 259 26.24 -1.16 -11.62
CA ASP A 259 27.54 -1.40 -10.98
C ASP A 259 27.38 -1.86 -9.52
N ILE A 260 26.60 -1.13 -8.72
CA ILE A 260 26.38 -1.48 -7.31
C ILE A 260 25.69 -2.83 -7.19
N LEU A 261 24.60 -3.05 -7.95
CA LEU A 261 23.84 -4.30 -7.90
C LEU A 261 24.68 -5.50 -8.36
N SER A 262 25.54 -5.31 -9.36
CA SER A 262 26.46 -6.35 -9.82
C SER A 262 27.49 -6.73 -8.76
N ARG A 263 28.05 -5.77 -8.03
CA ARG A 263 28.93 -6.03 -6.87
C ARG A 263 28.21 -6.75 -5.74
N MET A 264 26.89 -6.54 -5.62
CA MET A 264 26.02 -7.24 -4.67
C MET A 264 25.50 -8.59 -5.21
N GLY A 265 26.02 -9.07 -6.36
CA GLY A 265 25.65 -10.35 -6.95
C GLY A 265 24.24 -10.41 -7.55
N MET A 266 23.66 -9.26 -7.87
CA MET A 266 22.34 -9.15 -8.46
C MET A 266 22.40 -8.67 -9.90
N VAL A 267 21.48 -9.16 -10.73
CA VAL A 267 21.42 -8.82 -12.16
C VAL A 267 20.28 -7.85 -12.42
N VAL A 268 20.58 -6.72 -13.04
CA VAL A 268 19.59 -5.78 -13.54
C VAL A 268 18.95 -6.34 -14.80
N LYS A 269 17.62 -6.30 -14.90
CA LYS A 269 16.90 -6.79 -16.08
C LYS A 269 17.16 -5.93 -17.30
N CYS A 270 17.35 -6.56 -18.47
CA CYS A 270 17.47 -5.86 -19.76
C CYS A 270 16.22 -5.03 -20.13
N SER A 271 15.09 -5.26 -19.48
CA SER A 271 13.89 -4.43 -19.62
C SER A 271 13.97 -3.09 -18.87
N SER A 272 15.00 -2.89 -18.06
CA SER A 272 15.32 -1.59 -17.46
C SER A 272 15.65 -0.59 -18.55
N TYR A 273 15.24 0.68 -18.37
CA TYR A 273 15.36 1.65 -19.45
C TYR A 273 15.56 3.07 -18.95
N VAL A 274 16.08 3.87 -19.88
CA VAL A 274 16.09 5.33 -19.84
C VAL A 274 15.19 5.85 -20.96
N ALA A 275 14.31 6.79 -20.65
CA ALA A 275 13.45 7.42 -21.65
C ALA A 275 13.03 8.84 -21.21
N PRO A 276 12.73 9.75 -22.15
CA PRO A 276 12.07 11.00 -21.82
C PRO A 276 10.69 10.68 -21.22
N LEU A 277 10.27 11.45 -20.21
CA LEU A 277 8.93 11.31 -19.63
C LEU A 277 7.89 11.88 -20.59
N MET A 278 6.85 11.11 -20.88
CA MET A 278 5.69 11.58 -21.65
C MET A 278 5.07 12.83 -21.00
N ASP A 279 4.95 13.90 -21.77
CA ASP A 279 4.27 15.13 -21.38
C ASP A 279 3.22 15.53 -22.44
N GLU A 280 1.98 15.16 -22.16
CA GLU A 280 0.84 15.41 -23.04
C GLU A 280 0.61 16.91 -23.31
N SER A 281 1.05 17.79 -22.42
CA SER A 281 0.87 19.25 -22.56
C SER A 281 1.90 19.92 -23.45
N LYS A 282 3.05 19.27 -23.64
CA LYS A 282 4.16 19.76 -24.47
C LYS A 282 4.34 18.97 -25.76
N LEU A 283 3.43 18.01 -26.03
CA LEU A 283 3.52 17.05 -27.15
C LEU A 283 4.84 16.26 -27.17
N ILE A 284 5.45 16.04 -25.98
CA ILE A 284 6.64 15.21 -25.87
C ILE A 284 6.22 13.75 -25.99
N ASP A 285 6.61 13.12 -27.07
CA ASP A 285 6.47 11.68 -27.28
C ASP A 285 7.56 10.96 -26.47
N GLY A 286 7.21 10.66 -25.23
CA GLY A 286 8.07 10.00 -24.27
C GLY A 286 7.40 8.75 -23.71
N ARG A 287 8.06 8.13 -22.73
CA ARG A 287 7.55 6.94 -22.06
C ARG A 287 6.88 7.30 -20.74
N SER A 288 5.69 6.77 -20.51
CA SER A 288 5.02 6.85 -19.20
C SER A 288 5.72 5.93 -18.19
N ILE A 289 5.76 6.33 -16.92
CA ILE A 289 6.27 5.51 -15.82
C ILE A 289 5.21 4.48 -15.43
N ASP A 290 5.51 3.20 -15.61
CA ASP A 290 4.70 2.10 -15.06
C ASP A 290 5.27 1.69 -13.70
N PHE A 291 4.57 2.05 -12.61
CA PHE A 291 5.03 1.83 -11.25
C PHE A 291 3.86 1.56 -10.30
N VAL A 292 4.02 0.60 -9.40
CA VAL A 292 3.05 0.20 -8.36
C VAL A 292 1.59 0.08 -8.84
N GLY A 293 1.39 -0.47 -10.04
CA GLY A 293 0.05 -0.68 -10.61
C GLY A 293 -0.60 0.53 -11.26
N TYR A 294 0.13 1.63 -11.37
CA TYR A 294 -0.30 2.85 -12.06
C TYR A 294 0.67 3.23 -13.17
N VAL A 295 0.17 4.02 -14.10
CA VAL A 295 0.92 4.60 -15.21
C VAL A 295 0.89 6.11 -15.06
N PHE A 296 2.05 6.72 -15.02
CA PHE A 296 2.23 8.16 -14.81
C PHE A 296 2.77 8.82 -16.09
N SER A 297 2.15 9.90 -16.48
CA SER A 297 2.73 10.93 -17.34
C SER A 297 2.96 12.20 -16.53
N ARG A 298 3.49 13.26 -17.10
CA ARG A 298 3.82 14.49 -16.35
C ARG A 298 2.64 15.01 -15.50
N LYS A 299 1.44 15.01 -16.04
CA LYS A 299 0.24 15.55 -15.37
C LYS A 299 -0.75 14.49 -14.91
N ASN A 300 -0.68 13.27 -15.44
CA ASN A 300 -1.69 12.25 -15.24
C ASN A 300 -1.16 11.04 -14.49
N MET A 301 -2.04 10.47 -13.66
CA MET A 301 -1.87 9.16 -13.04
C MET A 301 -3.10 8.32 -13.38
N ARG A 302 -2.88 7.19 -14.05
CA ARG A 302 -3.94 6.27 -14.47
C ARG A 302 -3.66 4.88 -13.92
N MET A 303 -4.69 4.13 -13.60
CA MET A 303 -4.51 2.71 -13.27
C MET A 303 -3.99 1.95 -14.51
N ARG A 304 -3.06 1.01 -14.30
CA ARG A 304 -2.48 0.14 -15.33
C ARG A 304 -3.59 -0.62 -16.07
N LYS A 305 -3.51 -0.70 -17.41
CA LYS A 305 -4.51 -1.39 -18.25
C LYS A 305 -4.80 -2.82 -17.77
N ARG A 306 -3.75 -3.58 -17.46
CA ARG A 306 -3.87 -4.95 -16.94
C ARG A 306 -4.62 -5.01 -15.60
N THR A 307 -4.37 -4.07 -14.69
CA THR A 307 -5.09 -3.98 -13.40
C THR A 307 -6.58 -3.68 -13.62
N LYS A 308 -6.91 -2.80 -14.57
CA LYS A 308 -8.31 -2.53 -14.97
C LYS A 308 -9.00 -3.77 -15.52
N LEU A 309 -8.33 -4.50 -16.42
CA LEU A 309 -8.87 -5.74 -17.00
C LEU A 309 -9.07 -6.81 -15.92
N ASN A 310 -8.10 -6.97 -15.00
CA ASN A 310 -8.22 -7.92 -13.91
C ASN A 310 -9.34 -7.54 -12.94
N MET A 311 -9.55 -6.25 -12.71
CA MET A 311 -10.69 -5.76 -11.93
C MET A 311 -12.01 -6.16 -12.61
N ALA A 312 -12.22 -5.83 -13.88
CA ALA A 312 -13.43 -6.19 -14.63
C ALA A 312 -13.68 -7.70 -14.61
N LYS A 313 -12.66 -8.52 -14.94
CA LYS A 313 -12.75 -10.00 -14.89
C LYS A 313 -13.10 -10.53 -13.51
N SER A 314 -12.67 -9.87 -12.43
CA SER A 314 -12.94 -10.33 -11.07
C SER A 314 -14.40 -10.17 -10.67
N PHE A 315 -15.09 -9.21 -11.23
CA PHE A 315 -16.52 -8.99 -10.98
C PHE A 315 -17.41 -9.85 -11.90
N HIS A 316 -16.89 -10.23 -13.07
CA HIS A 316 -17.67 -11.03 -14.03
C HIS A 316 -18.05 -12.39 -13.45
N GLY A 317 -19.34 -12.72 -13.53
CA GLY A 317 -19.88 -14.02 -13.10
C GLY A 317 -19.97 -14.25 -11.58
N VAL A 318 -19.61 -13.27 -10.75
CA VAL A 318 -19.70 -13.42 -9.28
C VAL A 318 -21.13 -13.25 -8.81
N LYS A 319 -21.77 -14.35 -8.40
CA LYS A 319 -23.16 -14.36 -7.87
C LYS A 319 -23.22 -14.02 -6.37
N SER A 320 -22.20 -14.35 -5.58
CA SER A 320 -22.18 -14.14 -4.13
C SER A 320 -22.10 -12.66 -3.77
N ARG A 321 -23.12 -12.15 -3.05
CA ARG A 321 -23.19 -10.78 -2.55
C ARG A 321 -22.02 -10.45 -1.62
N LYS A 322 -21.65 -11.36 -0.71
CA LYS A 322 -20.51 -11.22 0.19
C LYS A 322 -19.21 -11.04 -0.63
N ARG A 323 -19.00 -11.90 -1.63
CA ARG A 323 -17.81 -11.84 -2.47
C ARG A 323 -17.73 -10.57 -3.29
N ARG A 324 -18.83 -10.07 -3.80
CA ARG A 324 -18.89 -8.78 -4.53
C ARG A 324 -18.47 -7.61 -3.61
N LYS A 325 -18.97 -7.56 -2.36
CA LYS A 325 -18.57 -6.53 -1.38
C LYS A 325 -17.08 -6.56 -1.10
N GLU A 326 -16.49 -7.74 -0.91
CA GLU A 326 -15.04 -7.90 -0.71
C GLU A 326 -14.25 -7.38 -1.92
N LEU A 327 -14.67 -7.73 -3.13
CA LEU A 327 -14.04 -7.26 -4.36
C LEU A 327 -14.16 -5.74 -4.51
N TYR A 328 -15.34 -5.19 -4.20
CA TYR A 328 -15.56 -3.75 -4.21
C TYR A 328 -14.59 -3.04 -3.27
N ALA A 329 -14.54 -3.42 -2.00
CA ALA A 329 -13.65 -2.82 -1.02
C ALA A 329 -12.17 -2.92 -1.44
N SER A 330 -11.76 -4.09 -1.95
CA SER A 330 -10.39 -4.33 -2.41
C SER A 330 -9.98 -3.44 -3.58
N TYR A 331 -10.84 -3.32 -4.61
CA TYR A 331 -10.49 -2.56 -5.82
C TYR A 331 -10.74 -1.05 -5.68
N TRP A 332 -11.73 -0.64 -4.88
CA TRP A 332 -12.01 0.78 -4.68
C TRP A 332 -10.84 1.55 -4.09
N GLY A 333 -10.13 0.92 -3.14
CA GLY A 333 -8.92 1.50 -2.54
C GLY A 333 -7.87 1.93 -3.56
N ILE A 334 -7.79 1.25 -4.71
CA ILE A 334 -6.85 1.51 -5.81
C ILE A 334 -7.51 2.36 -6.91
N ALA A 335 -8.74 2.01 -7.29
CA ALA A 335 -9.44 2.60 -8.44
C ALA A 335 -9.72 4.10 -8.27
N LYS A 336 -10.07 4.54 -7.06
CA LYS A 336 -10.37 5.95 -6.76
C LYS A 336 -9.23 6.91 -7.12
N TRP A 337 -7.99 6.45 -7.09
CA TRP A 337 -6.81 7.26 -7.39
C TRP A 337 -6.41 7.25 -8.87
N GLY A 338 -6.88 6.28 -9.65
CA GLY A 338 -6.38 5.95 -10.99
C GLY A 338 -7.21 6.44 -12.16
N LYS A 339 -8.06 7.45 -12.02
CA LYS A 339 -8.99 7.93 -13.07
C LYS A 339 -9.84 6.80 -13.68
N CYS A 340 -10.50 6.00 -12.82
CA CYS A 340 -11.28 4.82 -13.22
C CYS A 340 -12.79 4.98 -13.07
N THR A 341 -13.32 6.19 -12.89
CA THR A 341 -14.73 6.44 -12.60
C THR A 341 -15.67 5.82 -13.63
N ASN A 342 -15.38 6.01 -14.91
CA ASN A 342 -16.23 5.45 -15.97
C ASN A 342 -16.24 3.92 -15.96
N LEU A 343 -15.05 3.29 -15.87
CA LEU A 343 -14.94 1.83 -15.78
C LEU A 343 -15.65 1.30 -14.53
N TRP A 344 -15.52 2.00 -13.41
CA TRP A 344 -16.16 1.66 -12.16
C TRP A 344 -17.69 1.68 -12.28
N ASN A 345 -18.22 2.73 -12.85
CA ASN A 345 -19.67 2.85 -13.11
C ASN A 345 -20.17 1.79 -14.09
N THR A 346 -19.42 1.44 -15.13
CA THR A 346 -19.74 0.34 -16.05
C THR A 346 -19.81 -1.00 -15.32
N ILE A 347 -18.79 -1.34 -14.52
CA ILE A 347 -18.76 -2.59 -13.73
C ILE A 347 -19.96 -2.67 -12.78
N LEU A 348 -20.34 -1.56 -12.16
CA LEU A 348 -21.51 -1.51 -11.26
C LEU A 348 -22.83 -1.69 -12.02
N LYS A 349 -22.98 -1.05 -13.18
CA LYS A 349 -24.18 -1.17 -14.03
C LYS A 349 -24.34 -2.57 -14.64
N GLU A 350 -23.26 -3.12 -15.21
CA GLU A 350 -23.29 -4.44 -15.87
C GLU A 350 -23.57 -5.60 -14.89
N ASN A 351 -23.26 -5.42 -13.62
CA ASN A 351 -23.48 -6.45 -12.60
C ASN A 351 -24.78 -6.29 -11.81
N ASP A 352 -25.70 -5.46 -12.30
CA ASP A 352 -27.03 -5.23 -11.69
C ASP A 352 -26.96 -4.93 -10.18
N MET A 353 -25.88 -4.29 -9.78
CA MET A 353 -25.68 -3.84 -8.42
C MET A 353 -26.34 -2.48 -8.31
N SER A 354 -27.65 -2.47 -8.06
CA SER A 354 -28.32 -1.24 -7.66
C SER A 354 -27.63 -0.69 -6.40
N PHE A 355 -27.51 0.62 -6.28
CA PHE A 355 -27.04 1.27 -5.06
C PHE A 355 -27.78 0.75 -3.79
N LYS A 356 -29.02 0.29 -3.92
CA LYS A 356 -29.82 -0.42 -2.92
C LYS A 356 -29.15 -1.69 -2.37
N GLU A 357 -28.41 -2.45 -3.21
CA GLU A 357 -27.80 -3.72 -2.80
C GLU A 357 -26.46 -3.56 -2.09
N HIS A 358 -25.85 -2.38 -2.16
CA HIS A 358 -24.61 -2.09 -1.42
C HIS A 358 -24.82 -1.69 0.04
N GLY A 359 -26.09 -1.69 0.52
CA GLY A 359 -26.42 -1.02 1.78
C GLY A 359 -26.24 0.50 1.66
N ILE A 360 -25.86 1.00 0.49
CA ILE A 360 -26.25 2.30 0.02
C ILE A 360 -27.70 2.11 -0.43
N THR A 361 -28.59 1.84 0.52
CA THR A 361 -29.95 2.27 0.34
C THR A 361 -29.80 3.77 0.17
N THR A 362 -29.89 4.24 -1.03
CA THR A 362 -30.72 5.40 -1.21
C THR A 362 -32.01 5.01 -0.48
N SER A 363 -32.13 5.33 0.82
CA SER A 363 -33.45 5.70 1.29
C SER A 363 -34.04 6.38 0.11
N GLN A 364 -35.18 5.93 -0.42
CA GLN A 364 -35.77 6.36 -1.67
C GLN A 364 -35.38 7.81 -1.87
N VAL A 365 -34.52 8.10 -2.87
CA VAL A 365 -34.12 9.48 -3.11
C VAL A 365 -35.37 10.13 -3.64
N ASN A 366 -36.23 10.51 -2.70
CA ASN A 366 -37.32 11.37 -2.99
C ASN A 366 -36.67 12.66 -3.47
N VAL A 367 -36.75 12.92 -4.74
CA VAL A 367 -36.38 14.21 -5.31
C VAL A 367 -37.55 15.16 -5.12
N ASP A 368 -37.26 16.37 -4.77
CA ASP A 368 -38.25 17.44 -4.77
C ASP A 368 -38.64 17.84 -6.21
N LYS A 369 -39.51 18.84 -6.34
CA LYS A 369 -39.97 19.33 -7.66
C LYS A 369 -38.85 19.85 -8.55
N ASP A 370 -37.70 20.21 -7.94
CA ASP A 370 -36.52 20.74 -8.62
C ASP A 370 -35.44 19.65 -8.88
N GLY A 371 -35.77 18.36 -8.67
CA GLY A 371 -34.88 17.21 -8.88
C GLY A 371 -33.79 17.05 -7.81
N LYS A 372 -33.91 17.73 -6.67
CA LYS A 372 -32.95 17.66 -5.56
C LYS A 372 -33.33 16.54 -4.58
N ARG A 373 -32.31 15.90 -4.01
CA ARG A 373 -32.50 14.77 -3.06
C ARG A 373 -33.18 15.22 -1.77
N VAL A 374 -34.17 14.46 -1.34
CA VAL A 374 -34.82 14.59 -0.03
C VAL A 374 -34.49 13.34 0.78
N PHE A 375 -33.83 13.50 1.91
CA PHE A 375 -33.52 12.37 2.80
C PHE A 375 -34.77 11.91 3.55
N ASP A 376 -35.11 10.63 3.40
CA ASP A 376 -36.28 10.03 4.08
C ASP A 376 -35.86 9.47 5.44
N VAL A 377 -35.52 10.36 6.36
CA VAL A 377 -35.14 10.08 7.74
C VAL A 377 -35.75 11.13 8.66
N GLN A 378 -35.87 10.81 9.96
CA GLN A 378 -36.44 11.69 10.93
C GLN A 378 -35.74 13.04 11.02
N GLU A 379 -36.47 14.14 11.00
CA GLU A 379 -35.93 15.49 11.13
C GLU A 379 -35.69 15.84 12.60
N LYS A 380 -34.52 16.42 12.88
CA LYS A 380 -34.17 17.04 14.17
C LYS A 380 -33.95 18.53 13.94
N LYS A 381 -34.31 19.36 14.90
CA LYS A 381 -34.09 20.80 14.80
C LYS A 381 -32.62 21.12 15.09
N LEU A 382 -32.00 21.89 14.22
CA LEU A 382 -30.60 22.32 14.39
C LEU A 382 -30.38 23.10 15.70
N ALA A 383 -31.42 23.85 16.16
CA ALA A 383 -31.39 24.56 17.45
C ALA A 383 -31.27 23.60 18.65
N GLU A 384 -31.92 22.46 18.61
CA GLU A 384 -31.84 21.44 19.67
C GLU A 384 -30.43 20.80 19.69
N LEU A 385 -29.87 20.48 18.52
CA LEU A 385 -28.52 19.94 18.40
C LEU A 385 -27.47 20.90 18.93
N ALA A 386 -27.59 22.19 18.61
CA ALA A 386 -26.66 23.22 19.05
C ALA A 386 -26.75 23.51 20.57
N GLN A 387 -27.89 23.25 21.22
CA GLN A 387 -28.04 23.39 22.66
C GLN A 387 -27.48 22.19 23.44
N THR A 388 -27.55 21.00 22.88
CA THR A 388 -27.12 19.76 23.55
C THR A 388 -25.64 19.50 23.46
N HIS A 389 -24.91 20.13 22.52
CA HIS A 389 -23.50 19.90 22.26
C HIS A 389 -23.10 18.41 22.09
N VAL A 390 -24.02 17.58 21.59
CA VAL A 390 -23.77 16.15 21.37
C VAL A 390 -22.99 15.99 20.07
N PRO A 391 -21.92 15.17 20.06
CA PRO A 391 -21.17 14.92 18.84
C PRO A 391 -22.01 14.19 17.81
N ILE A 392 -21.97 14.69 16.57
CA ILE A 392 -22.68 14.13 15.42
C ILE A 392 -21.70 13.75 14.32
N ILE A 393 -22.06 12.77 13.52
CA ILE A 393 -21.31 12.34 12.34
C ILE A 393 -22.12 12.70 11.11
N ILE A 394 -21.63 13.66 10.32
CA ILE A 394 -22.29 14.06 9.08
C ILE A 394 -21.91 13.06 7.98
N HIS A 395 -22.93 12.49 7.35
CA HIS A 395 -22.78 11.48 6.31
C HIS A 395 -22.91 12.05 4.91
N ASP A 396 -23.85 12.96 4.69
CA ASP A 396 -24.11 13.57 3.38
C ASP A 396 -24.95 14.84 3.53
N PHE A 397 -25.03 15.66 2.49
CA PHE A 397 -25.89 16.83 2.45
C PHE A 397 -26.33 17.13 1.01
N GLU A 398 -27.44 17.89 0.90
CA GLU A 398 -27.95 18.43 -0.36
C GLU A 398 -28.22 19.90 -0.19
N ASP A 399 -27.52 20.75 -0.93
CA ASP A 399 -27.65 22.20 -0.87
C ASP A 399 -28.64 22.73 -1.92
N ASN A 400 -29.01 24.00 -1.75
CA ASN A 400 -29.90 24.74 -2.63
C ASN A 400 -31.23 24.04 -2.89
N VAL A 401 -31.82 23.42 -1.85
CA VAL A 401 -33.14 22.79 -1.92
C VAL A 401 -34.26 23.79 -1.63
N THR A 402 -35.43 23.56 -2.21
CA THR A 402 -36.66 24.36 -1.96
C THR A 402 -37.52 23.63 -0.94
N ILE A 403 -37.75 24.23 0.24
CA ILE A 403 -38.58 23.69 1.31
C ILE A 403 -39.66 24.69 1.68
N ALA A 404 -40.92 24.26 1.63
CA ALA A 404 -42.08 25.11 1.92
C ALA A 404 -42.03 26.47 1.15
N ASN A 405 -41.76 26.39 -0.17
CA ASN A 405 -41.65 27.51 -1.11
C ASN A 405 -40.53 28.51 -0.81
N LYS A 406 -39.53 28.13 0.00
CA LYS A 406 -38.31 28.92 0.25
C LYS A 406 -37.12 28.20 -0.32
N SER A 407 -36.41 28.79 -1.26
CA SER A 407 -35.18 28.30 -1.88
C SER A 407 -33.94 28.61 -1.03
N GLY A 408 -32.80 28.00 -1.35
CA GLY A 408 -31.51 28.25 -0.72
C GLY A 408 -31.34 27.59 0.65
N ARG A 409 -32.08 26.50 0.93
CA ARG A 409 -31.92 25.67 2.11
C ARG A 409 -30.97 24.48 1.83
N CYS A 410 -30.43 23.91 2.90
CA CYS A 410 -29.58 22.71 2.83
C CYS A 410 -30.12 21.64 3.77
N TRP A 411 -30.31 20.43 3.26
CA TRP A 411 -30.55 19.24 4.07
C TRP A 411 -29.23 18.57 4.42
N VAL A 412 -29.03 18.25 5.70
CA VAL A 412 -27.85 17.55 6.20
C VAL A 412 -28.28 16.26 6.86
N MET A 413 -27.71 15.14 6.43
CA MET A 413 -27.93 13.82 7.01
C MET A 413 -26.82 13.48 7.99
N PHE A 414 -27.17 13.09 9.20
CA PHE A 414 -26.23 12.80 10.28
C PHE A 414 -26.68 11.61 11.15
N SER A 415 -25.79 11.10 11.99
CA SER A 415 -26.07 10.21 13.12
C SER A 415 -25.43 10.75 14.39
N PHE A 416 -25.89 10.33 15.56
CA PHE A 416 -25.17 10.60 16.80
C PHE A 416 -23.97 9.67 16.91
N LYS A 417 -22.85 10.17 17.45
CA LYS A 417 -21.60 9.39 17.58
C LYS A 417 -21.76 8.19 18.50
N ASP A 418 -22.53 8.36 19.60
CA ASP A 418 -22.69 7.35 20.64
C ASP A 418 -23.94 6.47 20.46
N ASP A 419 -24.60 6.57 19.30
CA ASP A 419 -25.76 5.74 18.98
C ASP A 419 -25.33 4.35 18.51
N ALA A 420 -25.50 3.34 19.35
CA ALA A 420 -25.18 1.94 19.08
C ALA A 420 -25.89 1.37 17.83
N ASN A 421 -27.02 1.93 17.44
CA ASN A 421 -27.81 1.51 16.28
C ASN A 421 -27.45 2.29 15.00
N SER A 422 -26.60 3.31 15.10
CA SER A 422 -26.22 4.19 13.98
C SER A 422 -27.44 4.75 13.21
N GLU A 423 -28.51 5.08 13.93
CA GLU A 423 -29.74 5.62 13.35
C GLU A 423 -29.44 6.96 12.70
N LYS A 424 -29.99 7.17 11.49
CA LYS A 424 -29.73 8.40 10.73
C LYS A 424 -30.89 9.39 10.88
N TYR A 425 -30.51 10.65 11.01
CA TYR A 425 -31.39 11.78 11.13
C TYR A 425 -31.06 12.84 10.08
N LYS A 426 -31.92 13.83 9.91
CA LYS A 426 -31.62 15.02 9.09
C LYS A 426 -31.95 16.29 9.85
N PHE A 427 -31.27 17.36 9.49
CA PHE A 427 -31.69 18.71 9.85
C PHE A 427 -31.64 19.63 8.64
N CYS A 428 -32.40 20.72 8.70
CA CYS A 428 -32.40 21.75 7.67
C CYS A 428 -31.65 22.98 8.17
N THR A 429 -30.84 23.58 7.31
CA THR A 429 -30.15 24.83 7.62
C THR A 429 -30.20 25.81 6.45
N THR A 430 -30.16 27.10 6.79
CA THR A 430 -29.95 28.22 5.89
C THR A 430 -28.65 28.97 6.23
N SER A 431 -27.90 28.49 7.21
CA SER A 431 -26.64 29.08 7.62
C SER A 431 -25.62 28.97 6.48
N LYS A 432 -25.24 30.12 5.93
CA LYS A 432 -24.20 30.18 4.89
C LYS A 432 -22.88 29.59 5.36
N ARG A 433 -22.51 29.78 6.65
CA ARG A 433 -21.30 29.23 7.25
C ARG A 433 -21.29 27.70 7.22
N ILE A 434 -22.40 27.07 7.64
CA ILE A 434 -22.54 25.61 7.60
C ILE A 434 -22.47 25.12 6.15
N ILE A 435 -23.20 25.76 5.23
CA ILE A 435 -23.21 25.35 3.82
C ILE A 435 -21.81 25.44 3.19
N GLU A 436 -21.06 26.52 3.48
CA GLU A 436 -19.67 26.67 3.01
C GLU A 436 -18.75 25.59 3.58
N LYS A 437 -18.80 25.31 4.89
CA LYS A 437 -18.01 24.24 5.52
C LYS A 437 -18.35 22.86 4.93
N LEU A 438 -19.63 22.58 4.72
CA LEU A 438 -20.07 21.32 4.09
C LEU A 438 -19.53 21.18 2.65
N ASN A 439 -19.61 22.25 1.85
CA ASN A 439 -19.07 22.25 0.49
C ASN A 439 -17.55 22.10 0.46
N MET A 440 -16.83 22.75 1.37
CA MET A 440 -15.39 22.56 1.53
C MET A 440 -15.05 21.11 1.90
N GLY A 441 -15.79 20.52 2.84
CA GLY A 441 -15.64 19.11 3.23
C GLY A 441 -15.89 18.15 2.05
N ARG A 442 -16.91 18.43 1.22
CA ARG A 442 -17.18 17.67 -0.01
C ARG A 442 -16.04 17.77 -1.03
N GLN A 443 -15.48 18.98 -1.23
CA GLN A 443 -14.33 19.19 -2.11
C GLN A 443 -13.07 18.46 -1.62
N GLN A 444 -12.86 18.40 -0.30
CA GLN A 444 -11.75 17.72 0.34
C GLN A 444 -12.00 16.21 0.52
N ASN A 445 -13.23 15.73 0.29
CA ASN A 445 -13.63 14.32 0.38
C ASN A 445 -13.47 13.73 1.80
N ILE A 446 -13.82 14.50 2.83
CA ILE A 446 -13.63 14.16 4.25
C ILE A 446 -14.86 13.52 4.92
N TYR A 447 -15.95 13.28 4.19
CA TYR A 447 -17.13 12.61 4.75
C TYR A 447 -16.97 11.09 4.87
N PRO A 448 -17.50 10.47 5.92
CA PRO A 448 -18.27 11.05 7.04
C PRO A 448 -17.39 11.92 7.97
N LEU A 449 -17.92 13.04 8.44
CA LEU A 449 -17.23 14.03 9.26
C LEU A 449 -17.84 14.10 10.65
N GLU A 450 -17.04 13.91 11.70
CA GLU A 450 -17.43 14.14 13.08
C GLU A 450 -17.33 15.64 13.42
N THR A 451 -18.37 16.19 14.03
CA THR A 451 -18.48 17.60 14.37
C THR A 451 -19.53 17.86 15.45
N PHE A 452 -19.67 19.11 15.87
CA PHE A 452 -20.70 19.57 16.80
C PHE A 452 -21.48 20.72 16.16
N ALA A 453 -22.77 20.79 16.44
CA ALA A 453 -23.56 21.98 16.13
C ALA A 453 -23.39 23.03 17.24
N SER A 454 -23.12 24.27 16.87
CA SER A 454 -22.88 25.38 17.80
C SER A 454 -23.73 26.61 17.45
N ILE A 455 -23.91 27.50 18.44
CA ILE A 455 -24.57 28.80 18.27
C ILE A 455 -23.47 29.87 18.26
N VAL A 456 -23.37 30.62 17.16
CA VAL A 456 -22.42 31.70 17.02
C VAL A 456 -23.16 33.04 17.11
N PHE A 457 -22.85 33.85 18.13
CA PHE A 457 -23.40 35.19 18.28
C PHE A 457 -22.71 36.19 17.35
N LEU A 458 -23.49 36.96 16.63
CA LEU A 458 -23.05 37.99 15.71
C LEU A 458 -23.07 39.38 16.41
N ARG A 459 -22.24 40.31 15.92
CA ARG A 459 -22.32 41.70 16.39
C ARG A 459 -23.71 42.29 16.12
N GLY A 460 -24.35 42.84 17.15
CA GLY A 460 -25.72 43.39 17.04
C GLY A 460 -26.83 42.52 17.64
N GLY A 461 -26.47 41.47 18.43
CA GLY A 461 -27.47 40.66 19.18
C GLY A 461 -28.13 39.54 18.36
N ASN A 462 -27.79 39.40 17.09
CA ASN A 462 -28.22 38.27 16.25
C ASN A 462 -27.32 37.05 16.45
N PHE A 463 -27.85 35.90 16.14
CA PHE A 463 -27.06 34.62 16.16
C PHE A 463 -27.24 33.82 14.88
N THR A 464 -26.29 32.96 14.60
CA THR A 464 -26.35 31.95 13.56
C THR A 464 -25.87 30.61 14.10
N TYR A 465 -26.08 29.53 13.36
CA TYR A 465 -25.57 28.21 13.70
C TYR A 465 -24.29 27.92 12.90
N ASP A 466 -23.40 27.15 13.51
CA ASP A 466 -22.17 26.68 12.88
C ASP A 466 -21.93 25.19 13.21
N LEU A 467 -20.96 24.58 12.55
CA LEU A 467 -20.42 23.24 12.84
C LEU A 467 -18.95 23.43 13.20
N ASP A 468 -18.55 22.92 14.36
CA ASP A 468 -17.18 23.06 14.87
C ASP A 468 -16.31 21.86 14.50
#